data_e91dbd1f80458dd3f643aa7a1e0a5512
#
_entry.id   e91dbd1f80458dd3f643aa7a1e0a5512
#
_cell.length_a   1.000
_cell.length_b   1.000
_cell.length_c   1.000
_cell.angle_alpha   90.00
_cell.angle_beta   90.00
_cell.angle_gamma   90.00
#
_symmetry.space_group_name_H-M   'P 1'
#
loop_
_entity.id
_entity.type
_entity.pdbx_description
1 polymer ?
#
loop_
_entity_poly.entity_id
_entity_poly.type
_entity_poly.pdbx_seq_one_letter_code
_entity_poly.pdbx_strand_id
1 'polypeptide(L)'
;MVTIFTRKAAEPGKSGSATQAGLSRRELLKRGGMASLGALLVISGNSIIHPQQAWGLETSNLKPETMATLIQLARDIYPHDNIPDRFYAIAVKPYDAKAGSDPKQKELIETGIADLDKRAGKGGYLGLDWEEHRLKLLRQIEDTPFFQTIRGGLVTGLYNQKELWPLFGYEGESYSKGGYIARGF
;
A
#
# COMPACT_ATOMS: atom_id res chain seq x y z
N MET A 1 13.58 -35.49 -74.91
CA MET A 1 12.93 -34.21 -74.70
C MET A 1 12.78 -34.07 -73.21
N VAL A 2 13.75 -33.40 -72.55
CA VAL A 2 13.82 -33.32 -71.07
C VAL A 2 13.51 -31.90 -70.71
N THR A 3 12.37 -31.70 -70.01
CA THR A 3 11.93 -30.38 -69.54
C THR A 3 12.55 -30.12 -68.17
N ILE A 4 13.42 -29.11 -68.10
CA ILE A 4 14.06 -28.65 -66.88
C ILE A 4 13.13 -27.63 -66.17
N PHE A 5 12.58 -28.00 -65.02
CA PHE A 5 11.88 -27.08 -64.12
C PHE A 5 12.87 -26.24 -63.32
N THR A 6 12.96 -24.96 -63.62
CA THR A 6 13.72 -24.00 -62.83
C THR A 6 12.95 -23.66 -61.54
N ARG A 7 13.50 -24.03 -60.41
CA ARG A 7 12.97 -23.69 -59.08
C ARG A 7 13.34 -22.25 -58.74
N LYS A 8 12.32 -21.38 -58.67
CA LYS A 8 12.46 -20.00 -58.23
C LYS A 8 12.79 -19.99 -56.74
N ALA A 9 13.90 -19.42 -56.34
CA ALA A 9 14.31 -19.23 -54.95
C ALA A 9 13.35 -18.28 -54.23
N ALA A 10 12.87 -18.72 -53.08
CA ALA A 10 12.05 -17.91 -52.16
C ALA A 10 12.99 -16.95 -51.39
N GLU A 11 12.65 -15.68 -51.41
CA GLU A 11 13.31 -14.65 -50.59
C GLU A 11 13.00 -14.88 -49.12
N PRO A 12 13.95 -14.61 -48.19
CA PRO A 12 13.72 -14.72 -46.74
C PRO A 12 12.86 -13.57 -46.28
N GLY A 13 11.70 -13.94 -45.73
CA GLY A 13 10.77 -13.00 -45.08
C GLY A 13 11.44 -12.27 -43.92
N LYS A 14 11.37 -10.94 -43.94
CA LYS A 14 11.74 -10.09 -42.83
C LYS A 14 10.81 -10.37 -41.66
N SER A 15 11.34 -11.05 -40.66
CA SER A 15 10.76 -11.15 -39.33
C SER A 15 10.76 -9.75 -38.70
N GLY A 16 9.61 -9.10 -38.75
CA GLY A 16 9.38 -7.87 -37.99
C GLY A 16 9.30 -8.20 -36.51
N SER A 17 10.38 -7.96 -35.78
CA SER A 17 10.32 -7.90 -34.32
C SER A 17 9.41 -6.73 -33.93
N ALA A 18 8.21 -7.03 -33.43
CA ALA A 18 7.37 -6.05 -32.77
C ALA A 18 8.11 -5.57 -31.52
N THR A 19 8.82 -4.45 -31.66
CA THR A 19 9.36 -3.70 -30.54
C THR A 19 8.15 -3.24 -29.73
N GLN A 20 7.94 -3.82 -28.54
CA GLN A 20 7.00 -3.27 -27.59
C GLN A 20 7.48 -1.87 -27.23
N ALA A 21 6.86 -0.88 -27.85
CA ALA A 21 7.06 0.52 -27.54
C ALA A 21 6.56 0.74 -26.11
N GLY A 22 7.47 0.76 -25.17
CA GLY A 22 7.20 1.16 -23.80
C GLY A 22 6.60 2.56 -23.82
N LEU A 23 5.38 2.69 -23.32
CA LEU A 23 4.71 3.98 -23.16
C LEU A 23 5.61 4.91 -22.35
N SER A 24 5.97 6.06 -22.93
CA SER A 24 6.75 7.06 -22.23
C SER A 24 5.92 7.62 -21.08
N ARG A 25 6.57 7.96 -19.95
CA ARG A 25 5.91 8.58 -18.76
C ARG A 25 5.03 9.79 -19.16
N ARG A 26 5.42 10.52 -20.19
CA ARG A 26 4.70 11.68 -20.71
C ARG A 26 3.44 11.29 -21.48
N GLU A 27 3.43 10.17 -22.18
CA GLU A 27 2.25 9.64 -22.87
C GLU A 27 1.25 9.03 -21.90
N LEU A 28 1.73 8.39 -20.83
CA LEU A 28 0.87 7.90 -19.76
C LEU A 28 0.10 9.05 -19.09
N LEU A 29 0.78 10.17 -18.81
CA LEU A 29 0.18 11.36 -18.22
C LEU A 29 -0.79 12.09 -19.18
N LYS A 30 -0.55 12.06 -20.49
CA LYS A 30 -1.44 12.69 -21.48
C LYS A 30 -2.70 11.86 -21.78
N ARG A 31 -2.63 10.54 -21.70
CA ARG A 31 -3.78 9.64 -21.92
C ARG A 31 -4.62 9.42 -20.65
N GLY A 32 -4.09 9.73 -19.48
CA GLY A 32 -4.79 9.65 -18.19
C GLY A 32 -5.76 10.79 -17.86
N GLY A 33 -5.89 11.77 -18.75
CA GLY A 33 -6.81 12.88 -18.55
C GLY A 33 -8.19 12.58 -19.08
N MET A 34 -9.00 11.81 -18.41
CA MET A 34 -10.47 11.73 -18.36
C MET A 34 -10.96 10.29 -18.20
N ALA A 35 -10.55 9.62 -17.14
CA ALA A 35 -11.30 8.49 -16.65
C ALA A 35 -11.09 8.42 -15.15
N SER A 36 -12.15 8.59 -14.40
CA SER A 36 -12.34 8.31 -12.97
C SER A 36 -11.05 8.21 -12.15
N LEU A 37 -10.84 9.19 -11.31
CA LEU A 37 -9.75 9.30 -10.34
C LEU A 37 -9.62 8.06 -9.44
N GLY A 38 -9.11 6.98 -9.99
CA GLY A 38 -8.40 5.99 -9.23
C GLY A 38 -7.03 6.60 -8.94
N ALA A 39 -6.83 7.17 -7.77
CA ALA A 39 -5.60 7.84 -7.41
C ALA A 39 -4.42 6.87 -7.56
N LEU A 40 -3.55 7.18 -8.51
CA LEU A 40 -2.27 6.50 -8.71
C LEU A 40 -1.33 7.05 -7.64
N LEU A 41 -1.22 6.34 -6.53
CA LEU A 41 -0.31 6.70 -5.46
C LEU A 41 1.08 6.16 -5.77
N VAL A 42 1.98 7.06 -6.12
CA VAL A 42 3.41 6.78 -6.19
C VAL A 42 3.97 6.93 -4.78
N ILE A 43 4.18 5.81 -4.10
CA ILE A 43 4.95 5.80 -2.86
C ILE A 43 6.42 5.75 -3.25
N SER A 44 7.20 6.67 -2.69
CA SER A 44 8.64 6.79 -2.89
C SER A 44 9.33 5.44 -2.66
N GLY A 45 10.04 4.96 -3.67
CA GLY A 45 10.76 3.68 -3.61
C GLY A 45 10.12 2.54 -4.40
N ASN A 46 9.79 2.76 -5.68
CA ASN A 46 9.43 1.72 -6.67
C ASN A 46 8.11 0.94 -6.51
N SER A 47 7.20 1.32 -5.64
CA SER A 47 5.90 0.65 -5.57
C SER A 47 4.77 1.61 -5.93
N ILE A 48 4.09 1.34 -7.03
CA ILE A 48 2.80 1.97 -7.36
C ILE A 48 1.75 1.15 -6.62
N ILE A 49 1.22 1.69 -5.53
CA ILE A 49 0.11 1.05 -4.84
C ILE A 49 -1.17 1.65 -5.40
N HIS A 50 -1.93 0.83 -6.11
CA HIS A 50 -3.36 1.04 -6.32
C HIS A 50 -4.05 0.54 -5.05
N PRO A 51 -4.61 1.40 -4.18
CA PRO A 51 -5.19 0.96 -2.91
C PRO A 51 -6.29 -0.09 -3.10
N GLN A 52 -7.03 0.00 -4.21
CA GLN A 52 -8.12 -0.91 -4.52
C GLN A 52 -7.65 -2.26 -5.12
N GLN A 53 -6.50 -2.30 -5.77
CA GLN A 53 -6.01 -3.51 -6.46
C GLN A 53 -4.97 -4.28 -5.67
N ALA A 54 -4.17 -3.59 -4.84
CA ALA A 54 -3.04 -4.23 -4.18
C ALA A 54 -3.45 -5.23 -3.09
N TRP A 55 -4.62 -5.04 -2.43
CA TRP A 55 -4.92 -5.80 -1.21
C TRP A 55 -6.38 -6.24 -1.09
N GLY A 56 -7.21 -6.09 -2.13
CA GLY A 56 -8.65 -6.35 -2.02
C GLY A 56 -9.32 -5.47 -0.94
N LEU A 57 -8.74 -4.31 -0.66
CA LEU A 57 -9.31 -3.34 0.25
C LEU A 57 -10.39 -2.55 -0.50
N GLU A 58 -11.60 -3.11 -0.57
CA GLU A 58 -12.77 -2.32 -0.85
C GLU A 58 -13.00 -1.41 0.38
N THR A 59 -12.87 -0.11 0.17
CA THR A 59 -13.25 0.89 1.16
C THR A 59 -14.73 1.16 1.01
N SER A 60 -15.48 1.06 2.10
CA SER A 60 -16.93 1.25 2.08
C SER A 60 -17.35 2.56 2.75
N ASN A 61 -16.56 3.05 3.69
CA ASN A 61 -16.94 4.15 4.58
C ASN A 61 -15.93 5.30 4.59
N LEU A 62 -14.65 5.01 4.45
CA LEU A 62 -13.58 6.00 4.30
C LEU A 62 -13.23 6.19 2.83
N LYS A 63 -12.63 7.33 2.48
CA LYS A 63 -12.16 7.58 1.12
C LYS A 63 -10.96 6.68 0.82
N PRO A 64 -10.79 6.23 -0.44
CA PRO A 64 -9.63 5.44 -0.85
C PRO A 64 -8.30 6.14 -0.53
N GLU A 65 -8.23 7.47 -0.71
CA GLU A 65 -7.05 8.28 -0.41
C GLU A 65 -6.73 8.28 1.09
N THR A 66 -7.77 8.37 1.94
CA THR A 66 -7.65 8.28 3.40
C THR A 66 -7.07 6.93 3.80
N MET A 67 -7.55 5.83 3.22
CA MET A 67 -7.02 4.50 3.51
C MET A 67 -5.58 4.32 3.06
N ALA A 68 -5.23 4.87 1.91
CA ALA A 68 -3.85 4.83 1.43
C ALA A 68 -2.90 5.59 2.36
N THR A 69 -3.32 6.77 2.83
CA THR A 69 -2.54 7.54 3.80
C THR A 69 -2.44 6.80 5.14
N LEU A 70 -3.49 6.11 5.59
CA LEU A 70 -3.44 5.28 6.80
C LEU A 70 -2.46 4.11 6.68
N ILE A 71 -2.35 3.47 5.52
CA ILE A 71 -1.38 2.39 5.29
C ILE A 71 0.05 2.92 5.39
N GLN A 72 0.34 4.05 4.72
CA GLN A 72 1.65 4.69 4.80
C GLN A 72 1.97 5.15 6.22
N LEU A 73 1.00 5.79 6.89
CA LEU A 73 1.10 6.22 8.27
C LEU A 73 1.41 5.05 9.21
N ALA A 74 0.72 3.92 9.04
CA ALA A 74 0.95 2.72 9.83
C ALA A 74 2.38 2.19 9.67
N ARG A 75 2.92 2.23 8.45
CA ARG A 75 4.29 1.84 8.16
C ARG A 75 5.30 2.80 8.78
N ASP A 76 5.03 4.11 8.74
CA ASP A 76 5.92 5.12 9.33
C ASP A 76 5.89 5.11 10.87
N ILE A 77 4.77 4.70 11.51
CA ILE A 77 4.67 4.54 12.96
C ILE A 77 5.39 3.27 13.45
N TYR A 78 5.26 2.16 12.73
CA TYR A 78 5.88 0.87 13.06
C TYR A 78 6.66 0.35 11.85
N PRO A 79 7.85 0.90 11.55
CA PRO A 79 8.64 0.53 10.38
C PRO A 79 9.27 -0.85 10.57
N HIS A 80 8.99 -1.76 9.64
CA HIS A 80 9.61 -3.08 9.58
C HIS A 80 9.94 -3.42 8.13
N ASP A 81 11.20 -3.59 7.81
CA ASP A 81 11.66 -3.86 6.45
C ASP A 81 11.20 -5.23 5.95
N ASN A 82 11.01 -6.17 6.85
CA ASN A 82 10.64 -7.56 6.56
C ASN A 82 9.12 -7.82 6.59
N ILE A 83 8.30 -6.80 6.90
CA ILE A 83 6.83 -6.93 6.87
C ILE A 83 6.29 -6.38 5.56
N PRO A 84 5.66 -7.21 4.70
CA PRO A 84 4.98 -6.77 3.50
C PRO A 84 3.82 -5.81 3.78
N ASP A 85 3.59 -4.85 2.87
CA ASP A 85 2.55 -3.81 3.01
C ASP A 85 1.14 -4.34 3.21
N ARG A 86 0.84 -5.56 2.71
CA ARG A 86 -0.46 -6.21 2.92
C ARG A 86 -0.85 -6.33 4.40
N PHE A 87 0.11 -6.52 5.30
CA PHE A 87 -0.16 -6.64 6.73
C PHE A 87 -0.52 -5.31 7.36
N TYR A 88 0.07 -4.21 6.88
CA TYR A 88 -0.34 -2.86 7.26
C TYR A 88 -1.74 -2.54 6.73
N ALA A 89 -2.04 -2.94 5.51
CA ALA A 89 -3.37 -2.79 4.94
C ALA A 89 -4.43 -3.56 5.76
N ILE A 90 -4.15 -4.81 6.17
CA ILE A 90 -5.01 -5.58 7.07
C ILE A 90 -5.17 -4.88 8.43
N ALA A 91 -4.08 -4.33 8.98
CA ALA A 91 -4.09 -3.65 10.28
C ALA A 91 -4.97 -2.38 10.30
N VAL A 92 -5.07 -1.66 9.18
CA VAL A 92 -5.89 -0.43 9.09
C VAL A 92 -7.32 -0.68 8.62
N LYS A 93 -7.63 -1.84 8.04
CA LYS A 93 -8.98 -2.18 7.57
C LYS A 93 -10.09 -2.00 8.62
N PRO A 94 -9.89 -2.33 9.91
CA PRO A 94 -10.91 -2.11 10.94
C PRO A 94 -11.36 -0.67 11.10
N TYR A 95 -10.53 0.33 10.73
CA TYR A 95 -10.92 1.73 10.78
C TYR A 95 -12.00 2.07 9.76
N ASP A 96 -11.95 1.47 8.55
CA ASP A 96 -13.02 1.64 7.56
C ASP A 96 -14.33 1.02 8.04
N ALA A 97 -14.29 -0.19 8.57
CA ALA A 97 -15.47 -0.86 9.11
C ALA A 97 -16.08 -0.05 10.27
N LYS A 98 -15.25 0.44 11.20
CA LYS A 98 -15.71 1.22 12.35
C LYS A 98 -16.26 2.59 11.92
N ALA A 99 -15.71 3.22 10.89
CA ALA A 99 -16.21 4.48 10.35
C ALA A 99 -17.65 4.38 9.82
N GLY A 100 -18.10 3.17 9.45
CA GLY A 100 -19.47 2.92 9.04
C GLY A 100 -20.48 2.91 10.18
N SER A 101 -20.05 2.53 11.39
CA SER A 101 -20.91 2.43 12.59
C SER A 101 -20.72 3.59 13.57
N ASP A 102 -19.59 4.30 13.50
CA ASP A 102 -19.22 5.38 14.42
C ASP A 102 -18.85 6.65 13.63
N PRO A 103 -19.80 7.60 13.49
CA PRO A 103 -19.54 8.87 12.80
C PRO A 103 -18.40 9.69 13.43
N LYS A 104 -18.21 9.61 14.75
CA LYS A 104 -17.13 10.33 15.44
C LYS A 104 -15.76 9.75 15.07
N GLN A 105 -15.67 8.44 14.96
CA GLN A 105 -14.46 7.77 14.50
C GLN A 105 -14.15 8.15 13.05
N LYS A 106 -15.16 8.20 12.18
CA LYS A 106 -15.01 8.65 10.80
C LYS A 106 -14.48 10.07 10.73
N GLU A 107 -15.11 11.00 11.45
CA GLU A 107 -14.71 12.41 11.51
C GLU A 107 -13.29 12.56 12.04
N LEU A 108 -12.93 11.84 13.11
CA LEU A 108 -11.59 11.85 13.69
C LEU A 108 -10.53 11.46 12.65
N ILE A 109 -10.78 10.40 11.88
CA ILE A 109 -9.84 9.90 10.88
C ILE A 109 -9.75 10.85 9.70
N GLU A 110 -10.87 11.22 9.08
CA GLU A 110 -10.89 12.10 7.90
C GLU A 110 -10.29 13.48 8.22
N THR A 111 -10.60 14.05 9.39
CA THR A 111 -10.06 15.33 9.83
C THR A 111 -8.57 15.22 10.14
N GLY A 112 -8.15 14.15 10.81
CA GLY A 112 -6.75 13.90 11.12
C GLY A 112 -5.88 13.76 9.88
N ILE A 113 -6.36 13.02 8.88
CA ILE A 113 -5.67 12.89 7.58
C ILE A 113 -5.65 14.24 6.84
N ALA A 114 -6.76 14.99 6.83
CA ALA A 114 -6.79 16.31 6.18
C ALA A 114 -5.82 17.30 6.83
N ASP A 115 -5.67 17.30 8.16
CA ASP A 115 -4.68 18.13 8.86
C ASP A 115 -3.25 17.68 8.52
N LEU A 116 -3.01 16.37 8.46
CA LEU A 116 -1.71 15.81 8.09
C LEU A 116 -1.32 16.20 6.66
N ASP A 117 -2.23 16.09 5.70
CA ASP A 117 -2.03 16.49 4.31
C ASP A 117 -1.78 18.01 4.18
N LYS A 118 -2.53 18.81 4.94
CA LYS A 118 -2.32 20.26 4.98
C LYS A 118 -0.94 20.63 5.50
N ARG A 119 -0.44 19.96 6.54
CA ARG A 119 0.91 20.18 7.09
C ARG A 119 2.00 19.73 6.12
N ALA A 120 1.76 18.65 5.38
CA ALA A 120 2.67 18.15 4.36
C ALA A 120 2.80 19.10 3.15
N GLY A 121 1.77 19.91 2.88
CA GLY A 121 1.76 20.86 1.78
C GLY A 121 1.43 20.21 0.43
N LYS A 122 2.07 20.69 -0.64
CA LYS A 122 1.76 20.23 -2.01
C LYS A 122 2.02 18.74 -2.18
N GLY A 123 0.98 18.00 -2.52
CA GLY A 123 1.02 16.53 -2.71
C GLY A 123 0.58 15.74 -1.49
N GLY A 124 0.27 16.42 -0.35
CA GLY A 124 -0.15 15.75 0.88
C GLY A 124 0.94 14.89 1.51
N TYR A 125 0.57 14.13 2.52
CA TYR A 125 1.49 13.23 3.24
C TYR A 125 2.14 12.18 2.34
N LEU A 126 1.38 11.62 1.43
CA LEU A 126 1.86 10.63 0.45
C LEU A 126 2.80 11.20 -0.61
N GLY A 127 2.77 12.53 -0.82
CA GLY A 127 3.67 13.23 -1.73
C GLY A 127 5.05 13.53 -1.14
N LEU A 128 5.28 13.21 0.13
CA LEU A 128 6.60 13.39 0.75
C LEU A 128 7.53 12.23 0.39
N ASP A 129 8.58 12.53 -0.35
CA ASP A 129 9.53 11.53 -0.89
C ASP A 129 10.38 10.86 0.21
N TRP A 130 10.71 11.59 1.28
CA TRP A 130 11.62 11.12 2.31
C TRP A 130 10.90 10.77 3.60
N GLU A 131 11.22 9.60 4.15
CA GLU A 131 10.72 9.14 5.44
C GLU A 131 10.99 10.16 6.56
N GLU A 132 12.17 10.77 6.58
CA GLU A 132 12.53 11.78 7.59
C GLU A 132 11.55 12.97 7.61
N HIS A 133 11.05 13.40 6.45
CA HIS A 133 10.07 14.48 6.37
C HIS A 133 8.73 14.04 6.96
N ARG A 134 8.31 12.79 6.69
CA ARG A 134 7.08 12.21 7.27
C ARG A 134 7.22 12.08 8.79
N LEU A 135 8.35 11.56 9.28
CA LEU A 135 8.61 11.44 10.73
C LEU A 135 8.59 12.77 11.45
N LYS A 136 9.13 13.85 10.85
CA LYS A 136 9.04 15.21 11.44
C LYS A 136 7.59 15.66 11.60
N LEU A 137 6.71 15.36 10.63
CA LEU A 137 5.28 15.67 10.76
C LEU A 137 4.60 14.82 11.83
N LEU A 138 4.92 13.55 11.91
CA LEU A 138 4.33 12.64 12.91
C LEU A 138 4.64 13.09 14.34
N ARG A 139 5.87 13.57 14.59
CA ARG A 139 6.25 14.14 15.89
C ARG A 139 5.44 15.38 16.27
N GLN A 140 4.95 16.16 15.29
CA GLN A 140 4.12 17.35 15.57
C GLN A 140 2.70 17.01 15.96
N ILE A 141 2.23 15.79 15.63
CA ILE A 141 0.87 15.33 15.88
C ILE A 141 0.80 14.17 16.88
N GLU A 142 1.94 13.77 17.47
CA GLU A 142 2.01 12.56 18.32
C GLU A 142 1.05 12.60 19.51
N ASP A 143 0.78 13.80 20.07
CA ASP A 143 -0.13 13.99 21.20
C ASP A 143 -1.61 14.14 20.78
N THR A 144 -1.91 14.15 19.48
CA THR A 144 -3.28 14.29 19.02
C THR A 144 -4.11 13.02 19.23
N PRO A 145 -5.43 13.14 19.49
CA PRO A 145 -6.32 11.98 19.58
C PRO A 145 -6.30 11.10 18.33
N PHE A 146 -6.14 11.71 17.15
CA PHE A 146 -6.01 10.99 15.89
C PHE A 146 -4.79 10.05 15.91
N PHE A 147 -3.59 10.60 16.16
CA PHE A 147 -2.36 9.81 16.15
C PHE A 147 -2.40 8.70 17.22
N GLN A 148 -2.82 9.02 18.43
CA GLN A 148 -2.91 8.04 19.52
C GLN A 148 -3.91 6.92 19.22
N THR A 149 -5.03 7.24 18.57
CA THR A 149 -6.01 6.23 18.14
C THR A 149 -5.40 5.27 17.11
N ILE A 150 -4.71 5.81 16.10
CA ILE A 150 -4.07 4.99 15.07
C ILE A 150 -2.94 4.15 15.69
N ARG A 151 -2.03 4.78 16.43
CA ARG A 151 -0.90 4.09 17.07
C ARG A 151 -1.36 2.95 17.99
N GLY A 152 -2.35 3.22 18.85
CA GLY A 152 -2.87 2.21 19.78
C GLY A 152 -3.56 1.04 19.05
N GLY A 153 -4.34 1.34 18.03
CA GLY A 153 -5.01 0.30 17.24
C GLY A 153 -4.04 -0.57 16.43
N LEU A 154 -2.93 0.00 15.97
CA LEU A 154 -1.90 -0.75 15.23
C LEU A 154 -1.17 -1.78 16.10
N VAL A 155 -1.04 -1.56 17.42
CA VAL A 155 -0.41 -2.55 18.33
C VAL A 155 -1.12 -3.91 18.21
N THR A 156 -2.45 -3.91 18.24
CA THR A 156 -3.21 -5.14 18.06
C THR A 156 -3.43 -5.49 16.60
N GLY A 157 -3.72 -4.50 15.74
CA GLY A 157 -4.03 -4.71 14.34
C GLY A 157 -2.86 -5.30 13.54
N LEU A 158 -1.63 -4.89 13.85
CA LEU A 158 -0.43 -5.38 13.15
C LEU A 158 0.11 -6.65 13.83
N TYR A 159 0.42 -6.59 15.12
CA TYR A 159 1.15 -7.67 15.79
C TYR A 159 0.29 -8.87 16.18
N ASN A 160 -1.04 -8.78 16.17
CA ASN A 160 -1.92 -9.93 16.42
C ASN A 160 -2.18 -10.78 15.17
N GLN A 161 -1.56 -10.45 14.04
CA GLN A 161 -1.64 -11.26 12.82
C GLN A 161 -0.72 -12.48 12.97
N LYS A 162 -1.31 -13.67 13.08
CA LYS A 162 -0.58 -14.93 13.34
C LYS A 162 0.52 -15.23 12.32
N GLU A 163 0.35 -14.78 11.08
CA GLU A 163 1.34 -14.94 10.01
C GLU A 163 2.64 -14.17 10.28
N LEU A 164 2.59 -13.10 11.09
CA LEU A 164 3.77 -12.30 11.45
C LEU A 164 4.53 -12.87 12.66
N TRP A 165 3.90 -13.70 13.47
CA TRP A 165 4.51 -14.22 14.71
C TRP A 165 5.87 -14.89 14.50
N PRO A 166 6.07 -15.74 13.48
CA PRO A 166 7.37 -16.34 13.22
C PRO A 166 8.47 -15.34 12.90
N LEU A 167 8.13 -14.19 12.26
CA LEU A 167 9.11 -13.14 11.94
C LEU A 167 9.68 -12.47 13.20
N PHE A 168 8.93 -12.51 14.30
CA PHE A 168 9.33 -11.98 15.61
C PHE A 168 9.85 -13.05 16.56
N GLY A 169 9.98 -14.29 16.09
CA GLY A 169 10.37 -15.43 16.95
C GLY A 169 9.29 -15.84 17.96
N TYR A 170 8.04 -15.37 17.81
CA TYR A 170 6.94 -15.75 18.66
C TYR A 170 6.28 -17.03 18.15
N GLU A 171 6.33 -18.08 18.92
CA GLU A 171 5.80 -19.39 18.53
C GLU A 171 4.27 -19.54 18.69
N GLY A 172 3.60 -18.51 19.12
CA GLY A 172 2.16 -18.52 19.37
C GLY A 172 1.78 -18.76 20.83
N GLU A 173 0.48 -18.83 21.06
CA GLU A 173 -0.10 -19.00 22.38
C GLU A 173 0.36 -20.32 23.03
N SER A 174 0.81 -20.25 24.27
CA SER A 174 1.30 -21.40 25.02
C SER A 174 0.19 -22.41 25.39
N TYR A 175 -1.07 -21.96 25.44
CA TYR A 175 -2.21 -22.80 25.77
C TYR A 175 -2.36 -24.00 24.82
N SER A 176 -2.27 -23.78 23.51
CA SER A 176 -2.36 -24.86 22.50
C SER A 176 -1.16 -25.82 22.52
N LYS A 177 -0.09 -25.47 23.28
CA LYS A 177 1.17 -26.21 23.36
C LYS A 177 1.46 -26.75 24.80
N GLY A 178 0.41 -26.92 25.61
CA GLY A 178 0.52 -27.46 26.97
C GLY A 178 0.84 -26.45 28.08
N GLY A 179 0.67 -25.15 27.82
CA GLY A 179 0.87 -24.09 28.80
C GLY A 179 2.32 -23.65 28.97
N TYR A 180 2.64 -22.95 30.05
CA TYR A 180 3.96 -22.35 30.31
C TYR A 180 4.98 -23.29 30.93
N ILE A 181 4.58 -24.47 31.39
CA ILE A 181 5.39 -25.37 32.26
C ILE A 181 6.71 -25.82 31.63
N ALA A 182 6.86 -25.80 30.32
CA ALA A 182 8.08 -26.22 29.64
C ALA A 182 8.66 -25.13 28.71
N ARG A 183 8.33 -23.85 28.94
CA ARG A 183 8.66 -22.78 27.98
C ARG A 183 9.59 -21.69 28.49
N GLY A 184 10.41 -22.02 29.50
CA GLY A 184 11.60 -21.23 29.83
C GLY A 184 11.36 -19.89 30.52
N PHE A 185 10.33 -19.80 31.37
CA PHE A 185 10.15 -18.72 32.33
C PHE A 185 10.57 -19.17 33.71
#